data_f72ac27f545e6fa97acdefaf243ddd03
#
_entry.id   f72ac27f545e6fa97acdefaf243ddd03
#
_cell.length_a   1.000
_cell.length_b   1.000
_cell.length_c   1.000
_cell.angle_alpha   90.00
_cell.angle_beta   90.00
_cell.angle_gamma   90.00
#
_symmetry.space_group_name_H-M   'P 1'
#
loop_
_entity.id
_entity.type
_entity.pdbx_description
1 polymer ?
#
loop_
_entity_poly.entity_id
_entity_poly.type
_entity_poly.pdbx_seq_one_letter_code
_entity_poly.pdbx_strand_id
1 'polypeptide(L)'
;FSRKSKVAGQDSIAAILFLQKRWEDKEGNIYAKRVGTMVQRYVSSTDGWVNDATYPIMYGNISDHADYKPYMCIQVEERYATNSQGESVPVKEIGWAEEGDEPTHMVLQFTSSHGGAYIGSPGNTFWIDNVKLVY
;
A
#
# COMPACT_ATOMS: atom_id res chain seq x y z
N PHE A 1 -11.27 3.79 -12.85
CA PHE A 1 -10.25 2.81 -13.21
C PHE A 1 -10.81 1.74 -14.14
N SER A 2 -9.94 1.06 -14.81
CA SER A 2 -10.25 -0.12 -15.60
C SER A 2 -9.15 -1.15 -15.38
N ARG A 3 -9.49 -2.42 -15.49
CA ARG A 3 -8.50 -3.49 -15.39
C ARG A 3 -8.82 -4.63 -16.34
N LYS A 4 -7.77 -5.25 -16.85
CA LYS A 4 -7.83 -6.48 -17.60
C LYS A 4 -6.95 -7.48 -16.88
N SER A 5 -7.55 -8.53 -16.38
CA SER A 5 -6.87 -9.55 -15.58
C SER A 5 -6.82 -10.87 -16.33
N LYS A 6 -5.64 -11.45 -16.32
CA LYS A 6 -5.40 -12.86 -16.69
C LYS A 6 -4.81 -13.58 -15.49
N VAL A 7 -5.32 -13.27 -14.32
CA VAL A 7 -4.79 -13.80 -13.07
C VAL A 7 -4.87 -15.32 -13.05
N ALA A 8 -3.76 -15.95 -12.75
CA ALA A 8 -3.66 -17.36 -12.48
C ALA A 8 -2.94 -17.56 -11.13
N GLY A 9 -3.46 -18.43 -10.29
CA GLY A 9 -2.84 -18.74 -9.00
C GLY A 9 -2.91 -17.59 -8.01
N GLN A 10 -1.74 -17.15 -7.52
CA GLN A 10 -1.63 -16.18 -6.41
C GLN A 10 -1.46 -14.73 -6.85
N ASP A 11 -1.41 -14.43 -8.14
CA ASP A 11 -1.23 -13.08 -8.62
C ASP A 11 -2.51 -12.24 -8.51
N SER A 12 -2.33 -10.93 -8.41
CA SER A 12 -3.44 -9.97 -8.37
C SER A 12 -3.01 -8.60 -8.84
N ILE A 13 -3.96 -7.82 -9.33
CA ILE A 13 -3.81 -6.37 -9.50
C ILE A 13 -4.05 -5.72 -8.14
N ALA A 14 -3.27 -4.73 -7.77
CA ALA A 14 -3.40 -4.10 -6.46
C ALA A 14 -3.35 -2.57 -6.51
N ALA A 15 -4.12 -1.95 -5.61
CA ALA A 15 -4.02 -0.55 -5.24
C ALA A 15 -3.74 -0.49 -3.74
N ILE A 16 -2.67 0.21 -3.36
CA ILE A 16 -2.18 0.24 -1.98
C ILE A 16 -1.99 1.69 -1.56
N LEU A 17 -2.50 2.04 -0.39
CA LEU A 17 -2.21 3.30 0.26
C LEU A 17 -1.88 3.04 1.72
N PHE A 18 -0.69 3.47 2.14
CA PHE A 18 -0.30 3.50 3.54
C PHE A 18 -0.02 4.93 3.97
N LEU A 19 -0.59 5.33 5.07
CA LEU A 19 -0.22 6.56 5.76
C LEU A 19 0.73 6.18 6.88
N GLN A 20 1.88 6.84 6.93
CA GLN A 20 2.94 6.53 7.89
C GLN A 20 3.37 7.79 8.64
N LYS A 21 3.62 7.62 9.91
CA LYS A 21 4.38 8.58 10.71
C LYS A 21 5.83 8.13 10.72
N ARG A 22 6.70 8.90 10.06
CA ARG A 22 8.14 8.59 9.94
C ARG A 22 8.98 9.51 10.77
N TRP A 23 10.10 8.99 11.26
CA TRP A 23 11.15 9.77 11.89
C TRP A 23 12.52 9.16 11.61
N GLU A 24 13.56 9.97 11.73
CA GLU A 24 14.95 9.55 11.55
C GLU A 24 15.68 9.65 12.88
N ASP A 25 16.53 8.66 13.19
CA ASP A 25 17.40 8.72 14.35
C ASP A 25 18.73 9.43 14.04
N LYS A 26 19.62 9.53 15.05
CA LYS A 26 20.91 10.21 14.91
C LYS A 26 21.85 9.47 13.95
N GLU A 27 21.64 8.21 13.71
CA GLU A 27 22.47 7.34 12.86
C GLU A 27 21.99 7.31 11.41
N GLY A 28 20.88 7.99 11.09
CA GLY A 28 20.30 8.02 9.77
C GLY A 28 19.34 6.86 9.49
N ASN A 29 18.92 6.11 10.49
CA ASN A 29 17.87 5.09 10.33
C ASN A 29 16.50 5.75 10.25
N ILE A 30 15.65 5.26 9.35
CA ILE A 30 14.28 5.73 9.20
C ILE A 30 13.32 4.69 9.74
N TYR A 31 12.49 5.13 10.68
CA TYR A 31 11.44 4.32 11.29
C TYR A 31 10.07 4.86 10.92
N ALA A 32 9.08 3.98 10.94
CA ALA A 32 7.68 4.35 10.69
C ALA A 32 6.73 3.62 11.61
N LYS A 33 5.59 4.26 11.87
CA LYS A 33 4.38 3.62 12.39
C LYS A 33 3.27 3.77 11.38
N ARG A 34 2.47 2.74 11.21
CA ARG A 34 1.34 2.74 10.28
C ARG A 34 0.15 3.47 10.88
N VAL A 35 -0.20 4.61 10.29
CA VAL A 35 -1.35 5.43 10.69
C VAL A 35 -2.61 4.99 9.97
N GLY A 36 -2.53 4.75 8.68
CA GLY A 36 -3.67 4.36 7.85
C GLY A 36 -3.31 3.29 6.84
N THR A 37 -4.27 2.42 6.55
CA THR A 37 -4.09 1.29 5.63
C THR A 37 -5.28 1.17 4.69
N MET A 38 -5.01 1.15 3.40
CA MET A 38 -5.96 0.73 2.37
C MET A 38 -5.22 -0.19 1.39
N VAL A 39 -5.73 -1.38 1.20
CA VAL A 39 -5.23 -2.31 0.18
C VAL A 39 -6.42 -2.92 -0.54
N GLN A 40 -6.45 -2.75 -1.85
CA GLN A 40 -7.43 -3.41 -2.71
C GLN A 40 -6.70 -4.34 -3.67
N ARG A 41 -7.12 -5.59 -3.71
CA ARG A 41 -6.58 -6.59 -4.61
C ARG A 41 -7.68 -7.09 -5.52
N TYR A 42 -7.37 -7.22 -6.80
CA TYR A 42 -8.34 -7.59 -7.82
C TYR A 42 -7.84 -8.81 -8.59
N VAL A 43 -8.73 -9.78 -8.77
CA VAL A 43 -8.45 -11.02 -9.48
C VAL A 43 -9.33 -11.22 -10.72
N SER A 44 -10.14 -10.22 -11.06
CA SER A 44 -11.04 -10.25 -12.20
C SER A 44 -10.97 -8.98 -13.02
N SER A 45 -11.34 -9.06 -14.30
CA SER A 45 -11.45 -7.88 -15.17
C SER A 45 -12.72 -7.09 -14.87
N THR A 46 -12.71 -5.80 -15.23
CA THR A 46 -13.90 -4.98 -15.29
C THR A 46 -14.44 -4.91 -16.72
N ASP A 47 -15.76 -4.72 -16.85
CA ASP A 47 -16.41 -4.45 -18.14
C ASP A 47 -16.32 -2.95 -18.44
N GLY A 48 -15.13 -2.50 -18.84
CA GLY A 48 -14.89 -1.09 -19.13
C GLY A 48 -14.46 -0.29 -17.89
N TRP A 49 -14.64 1.01 -17.96
CA TRP A 49 -14.19 1.96 -16.95
C TRP A 49 -15.12 2.00 -15.74
N VAL A 50 -14.54 1.92 -14.54
CA VAL A 50 -15.27 2.10 -13.28
C VAL A 50 -15.02 3.52 -12.78
N ASN A 51 -16.07 4.32 -12.68
CA ASN A 51 -16.02 5.68 -12.17
C ASN A 51 -16.27 5.72 -10.67
N ASP A 52 -15.62 6.70 -10.01
CA ASP A 52 -15.88 7.07 -8.61
C ASP A 52 -15.77 5.90 -7.61
N ALA A 53 -14.89 4.95 -7.88
CA ALA A 53 -14.60 3.88 -6.94
C ALA A 53 -13.97 4.46 -5.66
N THR A 54 -14.60 4.20 -4.53
CA THR A 54 -14.19 4.74 -3.22
C THR A 54 -13.87 3.60 -2.27
N TYR A 55 -12.72 3.71 -1.63
CA TYR A 55 -12.25 2.72 -0.66
C TYR A 55 -11.89 3.40 0.66
N PRO A 56 -12.34 2.87 1.80
CA PRO A 56 -12.03 3.45 3.10
C PRO A 56 -10.57 3.21 3.48
N ILE A 57 -9.96 4.18 4.13
CA ILE A 57 -8.69 4.02 4.81
C ILE A 57 -8.99 3.62 6.25
N MET A 58 -8.46 2.49 6.69
CA MET A 58 -8.58 2.02 8.06
C MET A 58 -7.45 2.58 8.91
N TYR A 59 -7.76 3.19 10.04
CA TYR A 59 -6.79 3.89 10.90
C TYR A 59 -6.38 3.06 12.11
N GLY A 60 -5.12 3.26 12.54
CA GLY A 60 -4.56 2.64 13.72
C GLY A 60 -4.29 1.15 13.56
N ASN A 61 -4.33 0.41 14.67
CA ASN A 61 -4.16 -1.03 14.66
C ASN A 61 -5.42 -1.72 14.15
N ILE A 62 -5.31 -2.30 12.96
CA ILE A 62 -6.42 -2.97 12.26
C ILE A 62 -6.34 -4.50 12.34
N SER A 63 -5.42 -5.04 13.12
CA SER A 63 -5.19 -6.50 13.19
C SER A 63 -6.42 -7.30 13.62
N ASP A 64 -7.33 -6.69 14.38
CA ASP A 64 -8.60 -7.28 14.82
C ASP A 64 -9.80 -6.84 13.98
N HIS A 65 -9.59 -6.02 12.94
CA HIS A 65 -10.67 -5.55 12.07
C HIS A 65 -11.15 -6.69 11.16
N ALA A 66 -12.47 -6.74 10.91
CA ALA A 66 -13.06 -7.78 10.06
C ALA A 66 -12.51 -7.84 8.64
N ASP A 67 -12.09 -6.69 8.10
CA ASP A 67 -11.55 -6.56 6.75
C ASP A 67 -10.01 -6.71 6.68
N TYR A 68 -9.36 -6.98 7.82
CA TYR A 68 -7.92 -7.20 7.86
C TYR A 68 -7.53 -8.45 7.09
N LYS A 69 -6.46 -8.32 6.30
CA LYS A 69 -5.85 -9.43 5.55
C LYS A 69 -4.34 -9.48 5.84
N PRO A 70 -3.70 -10.66 5.74
CA PRO A 70 -2.25 -10.79 5.99
C PRO A 70 -1.37 -9.84 5.19
N TYR A 71 -1.76 -9.48 3.97
CA TYR A 71 -1.01 -8.53 3.15
C TYR A 71 -1.14 -7.06 3.59
N MET A 72 -1.87 -6.79 4.66
CA MET A 72 -1.97 -5.47 5.30
C MET A 72 -1.06 -5.33 6.53
N CYS A 73 -0.28 -6.35 6.85
CA CYS A 73 0.52 -6.36 8.08
C CYS A 73 1.64 -5.31 8.07
N ILE A 74 2.15 -5.06 9.26
CA ILE A 74 3.32 -4.21 9.46
C ILE A 74 4.53 -4.82 8.74
N GLN A 75 5.30 -3.97 8.07
CA GLN A 75 6.51 -4.35 7.31
C GLN A 75 6.23 -5.43 6.24
N VAL A 76 5.06 -5.40 5.64
CA VAL A 76 4.66 -6.38 4.62
C VAL A 76 5.57 -6.36 3.39
N GLU A 77 6.15 -5.21 3.06
CA GLU A 77 7.12 -5.03 1.98
C GLU A 77 8.27 -4.16 2.44
N GLU A 78 9.46 -4.44 1.93
CA GLU A 78 10.62 -3.59 2.15
C GLU A 78 10.55 -2.37 1.24
N ARG A 79 10.69 -1.18 1.83
CA ARG A 79 10.73 0.10 1.13
C ARG A 79 11.93 0.90 1.57
N TYR A 80 12.44 1.74 0.68
CA TYR A 80 13.61 2.57 0.91
C TYR A 80 13.25 4.04 0.81
N ALA A 81 13.95 4.87 1.57
CA ALA A 81 13.87 6.31 1.50
C ALA A 81 15.25 6.92 1.65
N THR A 82 15.41 8.15 1.19
CA THR A 82 16.67 8.88 1.36
C THR A 82 16.67 9.58 2.71
N ASN A 83 17.70 9.32 3.52
CA ASN A 83 17.86 9.96 4.82
C ASN A 83 18.48 11.38 4.69
N SER A 84 18.65 12.06 5.82
CA SER A 84 19.21 13.41 5.86
C SER A 84 20.67 13.49 5.38
N GLN A 85 21.36 12.35 5.35
CA GLN A 85 22.75 12.24 4.87
C GLN A 85 22.85 11.91 3.38
N GLY A 86 21.71 11.80 2.69
CA GLY A 86 21.65 11.46 1.27
C GLY A 86 21.77 9.97 0.98
N GLU A 87 21.69 9.11 1.98
CA GLU A 87 21.80 7.66 1.83
C GLU A 87 20.43 7.04 1.62
N SER A 88 20.33 6.02 0.75
CA SER A 88 19.15 5.19 0.60
C SER A 88 19.14 4.14 1.70
N VAL A 89 18.16 4.21 2.59
CA VAL A 89 18.03 3.30 3.74
C VAL A 89 16.64 2.69 3.78
N PRO A 90 16.50 1.48 4.34
CA PRO A 90 15.18 0.88 4.49
C PRO A 90 14.32 1.67 5.47
N VAL A 91 13.04 1.80 5.15
CA VAL A 91 12.05 2.32 6.09
C VAL A 91 11.59 1.15 6.98
N LYS A 92 11.93 1.22 8.26
CA LYS A 92 11.58 0.19 9.23
C LYS A 92 10.23 0.51 9.87
N GLU A 93 9.20 -0.18 9.43
CA GLU A 93 7.86 -0.04 10.00
C GLU A 93 7.76 -0.89 11.26
N ILE A 94 7.70 -0.25 12.42
CA ILE A 94 7.87 -0.91 13.73
C ILE A 94 6.56 -1.16 14.49
N GLY A 95 5.44 -0.72 13.96
CA GLY A 95 4.14 -0.94 14.61
C GLY A 95 3.04 -0.08 14.04
N TRP A 96 1.89 -0.19 14.70
CA TRP A 96 0.72 0.64 14.42
C TRP A 96 0.82 1.95 15.19
N ALA A 97 0.35 3.04 14.58
CA ALA A 97 0.30 4.33 15.22
C ALA A 97 -0.75 4.38 16.34
N GLU A 98 -0.53 5.26 17.30
CA GLU A 98 -1.45 5.54 18.40
C GLU A 98 -2.56 6.49 17.95
N GLU A 99 -3.66 6.53 18.70
CA GLU A 99 -4.69 7.53 18.50
C GLU A 99 -4.10 8.95 18.63
N GLY A 100 -4.40 9.80 17.65
CA GLY A 100 -3.86 11.16 17.61
C GLY A 100 -2.53 11.31 16.86
N ASP A 101 -1.88 10.23 16.48
CA ASP A 101 -0.71 10.30 15.62
C ASP A 101 -1.09 10.77 14.21
N GLU A 102 -0.41 11.81 13.75
CA GLU A 102 -0.63 12.36 12.41
C GLU A 102 0.38 11.76 11.41
N PRO A 103 -0.05 11.42 10.20
CA PRO A 103 0.86 10.93 9.18
C PRO A 103 1.78 12.03 8.67
N THR A 104 3.03 11.68 8.40
CA THR A 104 4.02 12.56 7.76
C THR A 104 4.27 12.18 6.31
N HIS A 105 4.00 10.93 5.94
CA HIS A 105 4.28 10.36 4.63
C HIS A 105 3.14 9.48 4.15
N MET A 106 2.95 9.46 2.84
CA MET A 106 2.02 8.58 2.16
C MET A 106 2.80 7.68 1.19
N VAL A 107 2.50 6.39 1.24
CA VAL A 107 2.89 5.43 0.20
C VAL A 107 1.66 5.18 -0.64
N LEU A 108 1.74 5.44 -1.94
CA LEU A 108 0.68 5.16 -2.89
C LEU A 108 1.26 4.30 -4.01
N GLN A 109 0.69 3.13 -4.22
CA GLN A 109 1.19 2.17 -5.20
C GLN A 109 0.05 1.55 -5.97
N PHE A 110 0.20 1.51 -7.29
CA PHE A 110 -0.66 0.77 -8.19
C PHE A 110 0.19 -0.24 -8.95
N THR A 111 -0.25 -1.47 -9.01
CA THR A 111 0.49 -2.52 -9.72
C THR A 111 -0.47 -3.45 -10.46
N SER A 112 -0.06 -3.85 -11.65
CA SER A 112 -0.79 -4.83 -12.45
C SER A 112 -0.50 -6.28 -12.05
N SER A 113 0.50 -6.49 -11.20
CA SER A 113 0.90 -7.81 -10.72
C SER A 113 1.47 -7.69 -9.30
N HIS A 114 0.89 -8.39 -8.35
CA HIS A 114 1.25 -8.30 -6.93
C HIS A 114 1.15 -9.67 -6.24
N GLY A 115 1.68 -10.69 -6.90
CA GLY A 115 1.70 -12.06 -6.37
C GLY A 115 2.97 -12.42 -5.61
N GLY A 116 3.99 -11.56 -5.65
CA GLY A 116 5.31 -11.80 -5.08
C GLY A 116 6.40 -11.92 -6.13
N ALA A 117 7.63 -12.19 -5.69
CA ALA A 117 8.76 -12.36 -6.59
C ALA A 117 8.54 -13.56 -7.51
N TYR A 118 8.78 -13.35 -8.80
CA TYR A 118 8.63 -14.36 -9.86
C TYR A 118 7.20 -14.91 -10.04
N ILE A 119 6.21 -14.32 -9.39
CA ILE A 119 4.79 -14.64 -9.58
C ILE A 119 4.16 -13.51 -10.34
N GLY A 120 3.64 -13.81 -11.53
CA GLY A 120 3.00 -12.82 -12.37
C GLY A 120 2.06 -13.45 -13.38
N SER A 121 1.16 -12.64 -13.91
CA SER A 121 0.22 -13.03 -14.96
C SER A 121 0.40 -12.13 -16.17
N PRO A 122 1.11 -12.60 -17.19
CA PRO A 122 1.33 -11.81 -18.41
C PRO A 122 0.01 -11.33 -19.02
N GLY A 123 -0.06 -10.03 -19.33
CA GLY A 123 -1.25 -9.42 -19.91
C GLY A 123 -2.21 -8.79 -18.89
N ASN A 124 -1.92 -8.86 -17.60
CA ASN A 124 -2.62 -8.05 -16.61
C ASN A 124 -2.35 -6.57 -16.89
N THR A 125 -3.38 -5.76 -16.86
CA THR A 125 -3.27 -4.32 -17.13
C THR A 125 -4.20 -3.56 -16.18
N PHE A 126 -3.71 -2.42 -15.68
CA PHE A 126 -4.44 -1.55 -14.78
C PHE A 126 -4.33 -0.10 -15.27
N TRP A 127 -5.46 0.51 -15.59
CA TRP A 127 -5.55 1.91 -16.01
C TRP A 127 -6.18 2.72 -14.89
N ILE A 128 -5.57 3.84 -14.54
CA ILE A 128 -5.96 4.67 -13.39
C ILE A 128 -6.01 6.14 -13.82
N ASP A 129 -7.02 6.85 -13.35
CA ASP A 129 -7.16 8.28 -13.53
C ASP A 129 -7.87 8.92 -12.32
N ASN A 130 -7.66 10.21 -12.14
CA ASN A 130 -8.35 11.03 -11.13
C ASN A 130 -8.27 10.47 -9.69
N VAL A 131 -7.07 10.15 -9.24
CA VAL A 131 -6.86 9.71 -7.87
C VAL A 131 -7.08 10.85 -6.89
N LYS A 132 -7.94 10.64 -5.89
CA LYS A 132 -8.27 11.62 -4.86
C LYS A 132 -8.18 11.02 -3.48
N LEU A 133 -7.66 11.80 -2.54
CA LEU A 133 -7.76 11.52 -1.12
C LEU A 133 -8.86 12.43 -0.54
N VAL A 134 -9.85 11.82 0.09
CA VAL A 134 -11.01 12.54 0.64
C VAL A 134 -10.97 12.44 2.15
N TYR A 135 -11.10 13.59 2.81
CA TYR A 135 -11.09 13.72 4.26
C TYR A 135 -12.51 13.90 4.81
#